data_9d7cef807099eadb7989b1cdd32ec951
#
_entry.id   9d7cef807099eadb7989b1cdd32ec951
#
_cell.length_a   1.000
_cell.length_b   1.000
_cell.length_c   1.000
_cell.angle_alpha   90.00
_cell.angle_beta   90.00
_cell.angle_gamma   90.00
#
_symmetry.space_group_name_H-M   'P 1'
#
loop_
_entity.id
_entity.type
_entity.pdbx_description
1 polymer ?
#
loop_
_entity_poly.entity_id
_entity_poly.type
_entity_poly.pdbx_seq_one_letter_code
_entity_poly.pdbx_strand_id
1 'polypeptide(L)'
;MHLVDGFGRKITYLRFSVTPKCNFNCLYCSSKLISGVFVKEFDVEDMDFIFQTVRSLNFEKLRITGGEPLLREDIVEIVRKASSSGFNEIVLTSNGYRLKKLAHNLKNAGLTRVNVSLDTLRKETFRSITQSDNFDEVFQGLMEAISLGLTPVKINTVLLKNINEDDLVTIASLSLSLPVIVRFIELMPVKGNKIWKEYFLSFKEALEILRKTYKITEEPKTYGEVADYYRINDSKGKIGFISSVSQHFCYSCNRLRLSSSGKIYPCLFSPKYVDVWDAVKKRNQSDLLESFRKAVEIKPQGHGTISISDDEFIENMREIGG
;
A
#
# COMPACT_ATOMS: atom_id res chain seq x y z
N MET A 1 -17.05 -19.31 -5.69
CA MET A 1 -16.93 -18.85 -7.10
C MET A 1 -16.03 -17.62 -7.12
N HIS A 2 -15.02 -17.54 -7.98
CA HIS A 2 -14.17 -16.35 -8.05
C HIS A 2 -14.90 -15.20 -8.74
N LEU A 3 -14.68 -13.96 -8.27
CA LEU A 3 -15.08 -12.78 -9.00
C LEU A 3 -14.11 -12.58 -10.17
N VAL A 4 -14.67 -12.43 -11.38
CA VAL A 4 -13.92 -12.17 -12.61
C VAL A 4 -14.48 -10.90 -13.21
N ASP A 5 -13.61 -9.97 -13.57
CA ASP A 5 -14.03 -8.71 -14.20
C ASP A 5 -14.29 -8.87 -15.71
N GLY A 6 -14.79 -7.82 -16.34
CA GLY A 6 -15.09 -7.81 -17.78
C GLY A 6 -13.89 -8.02 -18.71
N PHE A 7 -12.68 -8.11 -18.15
CA PHE A 7 -11.40 -8.31 -18.88
C PHE A 7 -10.73 -9.64 -18.53
N GLY A 8 -11.44 -10.55 -17.86
CA GLY A 8 -10.97 -11.89 -17.51
C GLY A 8 -10.01 -11.95 -16.31
N ARG A 9 -9.83 -10.85 -15.55
CA ARG A 9 -8.95 -10.82 -14.37
C ARG A 9 -9.68 -11.38 -13.16
N LYS A 10 -9.09 -12.39 -12.51
CA LYS A 10 -9.60 -12.92 -11.23
C LYS A 10 -9.27 -11.96 -10.10
N ILE A 11 -10.27 -11.52 -9.36
CA ILE A 11 -10.11 -10.57 -8.26
C ILE A 11 -9.99 -11.38 -6.96
N THR A 12 -8.79 -11.39 -6.37
CA THR A 12 -8.45 -12.22 -5.20
C THR A 12 -7.79 -11.43 -4.07
N TYR A 13 -7.64 -10.11 -4.24
CA TYR A 13 -6.87 -9.28 -3.33
C TYR A 13 -7.67 -8.05 -2.88
N LEU A 14 -7.95 -7.96 -1.58
CA LEU A 14 -8.54 -6.79 -0.95
C LEU A 14 -7.46 -5.92 -0.29
N ARG A 15 -7.46 -4.63 -0.60
CA ARG A 15 -6.76 -3.61 0.18
C ARG A 15 -7.79 -2.88 1.01
N PHE A 16 -7.62 -2.85 2.32
CA PHE A 16 -8.55 -2.24 3.24
C PHE A 16 -7.86 -1.15 4.04
N SER A 17 -8.31 0.09 3.86
CA SER A 17 -7.96 1.22 4.70
C SER A 17 -8.79 1.17 5.97
N VAL A 18 -8.19 0.80 7.09
CA VAL A 18 -8.93 0.62 8.36
C VAL A 18 -9.10 1.93 9.14
N THR A 19 -8.36 2.98 8.77
CA THR A 19 -8.46 4.31 9.36
C THR A 19 -7.88 5.36 8.41
N PRO A 20 -8.43 6.57 8.33
CA PRO A 20 -7.80 7.68 7.58
C PRO A 20 -6.82 8.48 8.46
N LYS A 21 -6.76 8.22 9.79
CA LYS A 21 -5.84 8.90 10.71
C LYS A 21 -4.41 8.51 10.43
N CYS A 22 -3.49 9.46 10.51
CA CYS A 22 -2.05 9.25 10.37
C CYS A 22 -1.31 10.22 11.28
N ASN A 23 -0.23 9.77 11.88
CA ASN A 23 0.67 10.59 12.70
C ASN A 23 1.77 11.29 11.87
N PHE A 24 1.89 10.99 10.58
CA PHE A 24 2.79 11.69 9.65
C PHE A 24 1.98 12.57 8.70
N ASN A 25 2.64 13.59 8.16
CA ASN A 25 2.05 14.50 7.19
C ASN A 25 2.94 14.60 5.94
N CYS A 26 3.18 13.42 5.32
CA CYS A 26 4.08 13.32 4.18
C CYS A 26 3.65 14.25 3.04
N LEU A 27 4.61 14.94 2.45
CA LEU A 27 4.40 15.99 1.45
C LEU A 27 3.67 15.49 0.18
N TYR A 28 3.82 14.21 -0.18
CA TYR A 28 3.18 13.59 -1.35
C TYR A 28 1.85 12.91 -1.03
N CYS A 29 1.53 12.75 0.24
CA CYS A 29 0.32 12.11 0.69
C CYS A 29 -0.85 13.00 0.64
N SER A 30 -1.88 13.18 0.44
CA SER A 30 -2.98 14.13 0.35
C SER A 30 -3.10 15.16 1.48
N SER A 31 -3.96 16.13 1.24
CA SER A 31 -4.29 17.22 2.13
C SER A 31 -4.54 16.81 3.59
N LYS A 32 -4.19 17.69 4.51
CA LYS A 32 -4.45 17.58 5.95
C LYS A 32 -5.89 17.13 6.20
N LEU A 33 -6.06 16.11 7.05
CA LEU A 33 -7.38 15.88 7.63
C LEU A 33 -7.83 17.19 8.28
N ILE A 34 -8.98 17.72 7.85
CA ILE A 34 -9.57 18.89 8.48
C ILE A 34 -9.89 18.45 9.91
N SER A 35 -9.22 19.05 10.90
CA SER A 35 -9.51 18.80 12.31
C SER A 35 -10.98 19.12 12.59
N GLY A 36 -11.68 18.20 13.25
CA GLY A 36 -13.09 18.37 13.60
C GLY A 36 -14.10 17.70 12.67
N VAL A 37 -13.68 17.06 11.57
CA VAL A 37 -14.59 16.25 10.75
C VAL A 37 -14.76 14.87 11.38
N PHE A 38 -16.03 14.49 11.61
CA PHE A 38 -16.37 13.14 12.05
C PHE A 38 -15.97 12.14 10.96
N VAL A 39 -15.04 11.24 11.31
CA VAL A 39 -14.56 10.23 10.40
C VAL A 39 -15.33 8.93 10.64
N LYS A 40 -16.06 8.47 9.62
CA LYS A 40 -16.67 7.14 9.66
C LYS A 40 -15.58 6.07 9.63
N GLU A 41 -15.61 5.18 10.59
CA GLU A 41 -14.72 4.01 10.64
C GLU A 41 -15.52 2.78 11.04
N PHE A 42 -15.21 1.65 10.46
CA PHE A 42 -15.73 0.36 10.91
C PHE A 42 -15.06 -0.06 12.22
N ASP A 43 -15.84 -0.66 13.10
CA ASP A 43 -15.32 -1.35 14.29
C ASP A 43 -14.80 -2.76 13.93
N VAL A 44 -14.27 -3.47 14.92
CA VAL A 44 -13.70 -4.81 14.72
C VAL A 44 -14.74 -5.81 14.23
N GLU A 45 -15.96 -5.74 14.74
CA GLU A 45 -17.03 -6.67 14.37
C GLU A 45 -17.56 -6.40 12.95
N ASP A 46 -17.57 -5.13 12.54
CA ASP A 46 -17.85 -4.75 11.14
C ASP A 46 -16.80 -5.34 10.20
N MET A 47 -15.52 -5.23 10.59
CA MET A 47 -14.42 -5.75 9.79
C MET A 47 -14.42 -7.28 9.73
N ASP A 48 -14.75 -7.96 10.83
CA ASP A 48 -14.90 -9.41 10.85
C ASP A 48 -15.99 -9.87 9.86
N PHE A 49 -17.15 -9.21 9.89
CA PHE A 49 -18.22 -9.47 8.94
C PHE A 49 -17.79 -9.27 7.48
N ILE A 50 -17.02 -8.19 7.20
CA ILE A 50 -16.43 -7.95 5.88
C ILE A 50 -15.47 -9.07 5.51
N PHE A 51 -14.56 -9.46 6.41
CA PHE A 51 -13.56 -10.51 6.15
C PHE A 51 -14.20 -11.84 5.80
N GLN A 52 -15.18 -12.30 6.60
CA GLN A 52 -15.92 -13.52 6.33
C GLN A 52 -16.63 -13.46 4.98
N THR A 53 -17.28 -12.33 4.66
CA THR A 53 -17.99 -12.15 3.40
C THR A 53 -17.04 -12.21 2.19
N VAL A 54 -15.92 -11.49 2.22
CA VAL A 54 -14.98 -11.49 1.09
C VAL A 54 -14.26 -12.84 0.95
N ARG A 55 -14.06 -13.57 2.04
CA ARG A 55 -13.53 -14.94 1.96
C ARG A 55 -14.47 -15.88 1.24
N SER A 56 -15.78 -15.73 1.40
CA SER A 56 -16.76 -16.53 0.64
C SER A 56 -16.70 -16.24 -0.88
N LEU A 57 -16.16 -15.10 -1.28
CA LEU A 57 -15.87 -14.72 -2.68
C LEU A 57 -14.46 -15.14 -3.15
N ASN A 58 -13.73 -15.95 -2.36
CA ASN A 58 -12.39 -16.45 -2.63
C ASN A 58 -11.31 -15.34 -2.75
N PHE A 59 -11.43 -14.27 -1.95
CA PHE A 59 -10.31 -13.38 -1.75
C PHE A 59 -9.25 -14.09 -0.90
N GLU A 60 -8.05 -14.21 -1.42
CA GLU A 60 -6.96 -14.97 -0.80
C GLU A 60 -6.02 -14.06 0.01
N LYS A 61 -5.95 -12.80 -0.38
CA LYS A 61 -5.03 -11.83 0.18
C LYS A 61 -5.75 -10.61 0.73
N LEU A 62 -5.42 -10.27 1.96
CA LEU A 62 -5.81 -9.02 2.60
C LEU A 62 -4.59 -8.12 2.82
N ARG A 63 -4.69 -6.85 2.47
CA ARG A 63 -3.74 -5.83 2.90
C ARG A 63 -4.44 -4.82 3.77
N ILE A 64 -4.03 -4.78 5.01
CA ILE A 64 -4.44 -3.77 5.98
C ILE A 64 -3.56 -2.54 5.78
N THR A 65 -4.19 -1.40 5.59
CA THR A 65 -3.57 -0.10 5.35
C THR A 65 -4.45 0.99 5.96
N GLY A 66 -4.26 2.24 5.55
CA GLY A 66 -5.07 3.36 6.03
C GLY A 66 -4.33 4.66 5.77
N GLY A 67 -4.55 5.62 6.66
CA GLY A 67 -3.52 6.59 6.99
C GLY A 67 -2.36 5.83 7.63
N GLU A 68 -2.43 5.58 8.95
CA GLU A 68 -1.51 4.67 9.64
C GLU A 68 -2.29 3.65 10.46
N PRO A 69 -2.35 2.38 10.04
CA PRO A 69 -3.16 1.36 10.71
C PRO A 69 -2.70 1.06 12.14
N LEU A 70 -1.40 1.25 12.45
CA LEU A 70 -0.87 1.02 13.79
C LEU A 70 -1.29 2.08 14.83
N LEU A 71 -2.02 3.12 14.42
CA LEU A 71 -2.66 4.06 15.35
C LEU A 71 -3.94 3.51 15.95
N ARG A 72 -4.56 2.49 15.33
CA ARG A 72 -5.72 1.82 15.93
C ARG A 72 -5.29 0.98 17.11
N GLU A 73 -5.97 1.16 18.23
CA GLU A 73 -5.70 0.39 19.46
C GLU A 73 -6.08 -1.08 19.32
N ASP A 74 -7.10 -1.35 18.50
CA ASP A 74 -7.64 -2.67 18.19
C ASP A 74 -6.97 -3.37 16.99
N ILE A 75 -5.85 -2.85 16.45
CA ILE A 75 -5.19 -3.37 15.25
C ILE A 75 -4.79 -4.85 15.36
N VAL A 76 -4.37 -5.28 16.54
CA VAL A 76 -3.99 -6.69 16.80
C VAL A 76 -5.22 -7.59 16.68
N GLU A 77 -6.37 -7.14 17.19
CA GLU A 77 -7.62 -7.88 17.09
C GLU A 77 -8.12 -7.93 15.63
N ILE A 78 -8.03 -6.83 14.91
CA ILE A 78 -8.36 -6.80 13.46
C ILE A 78 -7.53 -7.85 12.69
N VAL A 79 -6.22 -7.94 12.96
CA VAL A 79 -5.35 -8.95 12.33
C VAL A 79 -5.77 -10.36 12.73
N ARG A 80 -6.14 -10.58 14.01
CA ARG A 80 -6.61 -11.88 14.49
C ARG A 80 -7.92 -12.31 13.82
N LYS A 81 -8.90 -11.42 13.67
CA LYS A 81 -10.14 -11.66 12.94
C LYS A 81 -9.87 -11.99 11.47
N ALA A 82 -8.97 -11.25 10.82
CA ALA A 82 -8.54 -11.55 9.46
C ALA A 82 -7.90 -12.94 9.33
N SER A 83 -7.05 -13.32 10.29
CA SER A 83 -6.41 -14.64 10.33
C SER A 83 -7.45 -15.76 10.51
N SER A 84 -8.38 -15.58 11.45
CA SER A 84 -9.47 -16.55 11.71
C SER A 84 -10.41 -16.69 10.52
N SER A 85 -10.56 -15.67 9.68
CA SER A 85 -11.35 -15.72 8.45
C SER A 85 -10.68 -16.55 7.33
N GLY A 86 -9.41 -16.96 7.48
CA GLY A 86 -8.72 -17.88 6.59
C GLY A 86 -8.09 -17.22 5.34
N PHE A 87 -7.64 -15.97 5.43
CA PHE A 87 -6.81 -15.39 4.36
C PHE A 87 -5.45 -16.09 4.29
N ASN A 88 -4.99 -16.41 3.07
CA ASN A 88 -3.68 -17.04 2.85
C ASN A 88 -2.53 -16.06 3.15
N GLU A 89 -2.76 -14.78 2.91
CA GLU A 89 -1.76 -13.73 3.11
C GLU A 89 -2.40 -12.48 3.73
N ILE A 90 -1.93 -12.10 4.92
CA ILE A 90 -2.32 -10.89 5.62
C ILE A 90 -1.11 -9.97 5.67
N VAL A 91 -1.20 -8.85 4.96
CA VAL A 91 -0.11 -7.88 4.80
C VAL A 91 -0.48 -6.59 5.50
N LEU A 92 0.44 -6.05 6.28
CA LEU A 92 0.33 -4.69 6.79
C LEU A 92 1.16 -3.72 5.94
N THR A 93 0.62 -2.53 5.64
CA THR A 93 1.40 -1.40 5.14
C THR A 93 1.38 -0.31 6.20
N SER A 94 2.55 0.11 6.66
CA SER A 94 2.71 1.03 7.79
C SER A 94 3.87 2.00 7.55
N ASN A 95 3.81 3.16 8.19
CA ASN A 95 4.96 4.07 8.28
C ASN A 95 6.04 3.57 9.28
N GLY A 96 5.78 2.48 10.00
CA GLY A 96 6.74 1.82 10.87
C GLY A 96 6.89 2.39 12.28
N TYR A 97 6.34 3.58 12.58
CA TYR A 97 6.54 4.28 13.85
C TYR A 97 6.22 3.43 15.10
N ARG A 98 5.09 2.73 15.09
CA ARG A 98 4.69 1.84 16.22
C ARG A 98 5.06 0.38 16.02
N LEU A 99 5.73 0.04 14.92
CA LEU A 99 5.95 -1.34 14.51
C LEU A 99 6.81 -2.10 15.52
N LYS A 100 7.88 -1.50 16.06
CA LYS A 100 8.71 -2.12 17.09
C LYS A 100 7.89 -2.61 18.30
N LYS A 101 6.94 -1.80 18.74
CA LYS A 101 6.07 -2.12 19.90
C LYS A 101 5.06 -3.22 19.59
N LEU A 102 4.56 -3.30 18.37
CA LEU A 102 3.39 -4.12 18.02
C LEU A 102 3.74 -5.37 17.20
N ALA A 103 4.93 -5.43 16.59
CA ALA A 103 5.28 -6.47 15.62
C ALA A 103 5.13 -7.90 16.15
N HIS A 104 5.55 -8.15 17.40
CA HIS A 104 5.41 -9.46 18.04
C HIS A 104 3.94 -9.87 18.20
N ASN A 105 3.10 -8.98 18.69
CA ASN A 105 1.67 -9.25 18.88
C ASN A 105 0.94 -9.42 17.55
N LEU A 106 1.31 -8.63 16.53
CA LEU A 106 0.78 -8.74 15.18
C LEU A 106 1.16 -10.08 14.52
N LYS A 107 2.41 -10.52 14.69
CA LYS A 107 2.85 -11.83 14.21
C LYS A 107 2.06 -12.96 14.86
N ASN A 108 1.89 -12.92 16.18
CA ASN A 108 1.12 -13.92 16.94
C ASN A 108 -0.38 -13.89 16.57
N ALA A 109 -0.90 -12.74 16.13
CA ALA A 109 -2.27 -12.61 15.63
C ALA A 109 -2.45 -13.14 14.20
N GLY A 110 -1.38 -13.53 13.51
CA GLY A 110 -1.42 -14.10 12.16
C GLY A 110 -1.00 -13.16 11.03
N LEU A 111 -0.35 -12.01 11.36
CA LEU A 111 0.26 -11.18 10.32
C LEU A 111 1.37 -11.96 9.60
N THR A 112 1.27 -12.05 8.26
CA THR A 112 2.24 -12.84 7.48
C THR A 112 3.46 -12.01 7.11
N ARG A 113 3.28 -10.74 6.74
CA ARG A 113 4.39 -9.85 6.39
C ARG A 113 4.02 -8.37 6.47
N VAL A 114 5.04 -7.53 6.40
CA VAL A 114 4.88 -6.07 6.48
C VAL A 114 5.54 -5.36 5.29
N ASN A 115 4.93 -4.24 4.89
CA ASN A 115 5.57 -3.24 4.07
C ASN A 115 5.77 -1.99 4.92
N VAL A 116 6.99 -1.50 4.99
CA VAL A 116 7.35 -0.27 5.70
C VAL A 116 7.58 0.84 4.69
N SER A 117 6.94 1.98 4.89
CA SER A 117 7.19 3.18 4.07
C SER A 117 8.40 3.91 4.64
N LEU A 118 9.47 4.02 3.83
CA LEU A 118 10.71 4.68 4.21
C LEU A 118 11.36 5.27 2.96
N ASP A 119 11.33 6.59 2.84
CA ASP A 119 11.69 7.31 1.63
C ASP A 119 13.17 7.75 1.59
N THR A 120 13.87 7.67 2.72
CA THR A 120 15.26 8.09 2.89
C THR A 120 15.89 7.46 4.13
N LEU A 121 17.21 7.40 4.19
CA LEU A 121 17.97 7.05 5.41
C LEU A 121 18.61 8.27 6.09
N ARG A 122 18.43 9.47 5.53
CA ARG A 122 18.89 10.73 6.14
C ARG A 122 17.79 11.34 6.99
N LYS A 123 18.07 11.66 8.25
CA LYS A 123 17.08 12.19 9.21
C LYS A 123 16.48 13.53 8.76
N GLU A 124 17.30 14.41 8.20
CA GLU A 124 16.86 15.73 7.69
C GLU A 124 15.89 15.57 6.51
N THR A 125 16.22 14.70 5.57
CA THR A 125 15.34 14.40 4.42
C THR A 125 14.07 13.69 4.89
N PHE A 126 14.18 12.77 5.85
CA PHE A 126 13.00 12.12 6.45
C PHE A 126 12.05 13.14 7.08
N ARG A 127 12.60 14.08 7.86
CA ARG A 127 11.82 15.15 8.47
C ARG A 127 11.16 16.05 7.42
N SER A 128 11.89 16.42 6.37
CA SER A 128 11.34 17.26 5.30
C SER A 128 10.18 16.56 4.56
N ILE A 129 10.29 15.25 4.30
CA ILE A 129 9.25 14.48 3.60
C ILE A 129 8.05 14.21 4.51
N THR A 130 8.28 13.74 5.74
CA THR A 130 7.22 13.20 6.62
C THR A 130 6.64 14.21 7.59
N GLN A 131 7.32 15.34 7.78
CA GLN A 131 7.07 16.34 8.83
C GLN A 131 7.10 15.73 10.24
N SER A 132 8.01 14.77 10.47
CA SER A 132 8.19 14.04 11.72
C SER A 132 9.66 13.80 12.00
N ASP A 133 10.03 13.78 13.28
CA ASP A 133 11.39 13.48 13.76
C ASP A 133 11.59 11.98 14.12
N ASN A 134 10.60 11.13 13.86
CA ASN A 134 10.57 9.73 14.34
C ASN A 134 11.32 8.74 13.42
N PHE A 135 12.43 9.14 12.82
CA PHE A 135 13.23 8.26 11.95
C PHE A 135 13.76 7.03 12.68
N ASP A 136 14.28 7.21 13.90
CA ASP A 136 14.89 6.12 14.66
C ASP A 136 13.86 5.05 15.04
N GLU A 137 12.66 5.45 15.43
CA GLU A 137 11.55 4.53 15.73
C GLU A 137 11.11 3.75 14.49
N VAL A 138 11.02 4.40 13.34
CA VAL A 138 10.68 3.75 12.07
C VAL A 138 11.75 2.73 11.70
N PHE A 139 13.02 3.09 11.77
CA PHE A 139 14.12 2.20 11.45
C PHE A 139 14.23 1.02 12.41
N GLN A 140 14.03 1.26 13.72
CA GLN A 140 13.96 0.19 14.73
C GLN A 140 12.76 -0.73 14.46
N GLY A 141 11.61 -0.19 14.05
CA GLY A 141 10.45 -0.98 13.67
C GLY A 141 10.70 -1.87 12.44
N LEU A 142 11.43 -1.36 11.46
CA LEU A 142 11.87 -2.13 10.29
C LEU A 142 12.77 -3.30 10.71
N MET A 143 13.77 -3.03 11.55
CA MET A 143 14.70 -4.07 12.03
C MET A 143 14.00 -5.14 12.86
N GLU A 144 13.04 -4.74 13.70
CA GLU A 144 12.22 -5.67 14.48
C GLU A 144 11.38 -6.59 13.59
N ALA A 145 10.76 -6.04 12.54
CA ALA A 145 9.99 -6.85 11.59
C ALA A 145 10.87 -7.90 10.87
N ILE A 146 12.10 -7.54 10.55
CA ILE A 146 13.07 -8.46 9.95
C ILE A 146 13.46 -9.56 10.95
N SER A 147 13.82 -9.19 12.18
CA SER A 147 14.24 -10.12 13.23
C SER A 147 13.16 -11.13 13.58
N LEU A 148 11.90 -10.70 13.59
CA LEU A 148 10.74 -11.55 13.82
C LEU A 148 10.37 -12.43 12.62
N GLY A 149 11.00 -12.27 11.46
CA GLY A 149 10.69 -13.06 10.26
C GLY A 149 9.33 -12.72 9.64
N LEU A 150 8.86 -11.48 9.71
CA LEU A 150 7.69 -10.98 8.95
C LEU A 150 8.06 -10.78 7.48
N THR A 151 8.63 -11.81 6.86
CA THR A 151 9.29 -11.79 5.56
C THR A 151 8.38 -12.24 4.40
N PRO A 152 8.66 -11.75 3.16
CA PRO A 152 9.67 -10.73 2.86
C PRO A 152 9.22 -9.34 3.33
N VAL A 153 10.03 -8.69 4.16
CA VAL A 153 9.81 -7.28 4.49
C VAL A 153 10.03 -6.45 3.24
N LYS A 154 9.06 -5.60 2.90
CA LYS A 154 9.17 -4.69 1.76
C LYS A 154 9.32 -3.26 2.25
N ILE A 155 10.34 -2.58 1.78
CA ILE A 155 10.54 -1.15 1.99
C ILE A 155 9.96 -0.42 0.80
N ASN A 156 8.98 0.44 1.02
CA ASN A 156 8.39 1.28 -0.03
C ASN A 156 9.00 2.67 0.03
N THR A 157 9.56 3.12 -1.06
CA THR A 157 10.20 4.42 -1.22
C THR A 157 9.54 5.14 -2.39
N VAL A 158 8.90 6.27 -2.15
CA VAL A 158 8.37 7.12 -3.21
C VAL A 158 9.52 7.89 -3.84
N LEU A 159 9.61 7.85 -5.16
CA LEU A 159 10.63 8.56 -5.93
C LEU A 159 10.27 10.06 -5.99
N LEU A 160 11.16 10.91 -5.47
CA LEU A 160 10.97 12.36 -5.40
C LEU A 160 12.22 13.07 -5.94
N LYS A 161 12.11 13.59 -7.17
CA LYS A 161 13.17 14.36 -7.82
C LYS A 161 13.60 15.54 -6.97
N ASN A 162 14.89 15.85 -6.92
CA ASN A 162 15.49 16.93 -6.12
C ASN A 162 15.26 16.81 -4.58
N ILE A 163 14.69 15.71 -4.09
CA ILE A 163 14.42 15.52 -2.65
C ILE A 163 15.16 14.28 -2.13
N ASN A 164 14.88 13.08 -2.68
CA ASN A 164 15.50 11.84 -2.24
C ASN A 164 16.18 11.04 -3.37
N GLU A 165 16.36 11.63 -4.55
CA GLU A 165 17.04 10.95 -5.65
C GLU A 165 18.49 10.59 -5.32
N ASP A 166 19.18 11.39 -4.52
CA ASP A 166 20.55 11.12 -4.03
C ASP A 166 20.59 9.99 -3.00
N ASP A 167 19.46 9.65 -2.39
CA ASP A 167 19.35 8.58 -1.39
C ASP A 167 19.10 7.19 -2.01
N LEU A 168 18.76 7.12 -3.30
CA LEU A 168 18.34 5.86 -3.94
C LEU A 168 19.40 4.78 -3.83
N VAL A 169 20.68 5.12 -4.01
CA VAL A 169 21.81 4.19 -3.88
C VAL A 169 21.90 3.67 -2.44
N THR A 170 21.78 4.56 -1.46
CA THR A 170 21.90 4.20 -0.04
C THR A 170 20.70 3.35 0.42
N ILE A 171 19.48 3.67 -0.03
CA ILE A 171 18.30 2.86 0.29
C ILE A 171 18.39 1.48 -0.38
N ALA A 172 18.82 1.41 -1.66
CA ALA A 172 19.00 0.16 -2.38
C ALA A 172 20.03 -0.74 -1.68
N SER A 173 21.09 -0.16 -1.05
CA SER A 173 22.12 -0.91 -0.33
C SER A 173 21.57 -1.74 0.84
N LEU A 174 20.39 -1.41 1.39
CA LEU A 174 19.74 -2.26 2.39
C LEU A 174 19.48 -3.67 1.87
N SER A 175 19.22 -3.83 0.57
CA SER A 175 19.03 -5.14 -0.04
C SER A 175 20.32 -5.98 -0.15
N LEU A 176 21.50 -5.36 -0.05
CA LEU A 176 22.78 -6.07 -0.07
C LEU A 176 22.98 -6.91 1.20
N SER A 177 22.69 -6.31 2.35
CA SER A 177 22.97 -6.89 3.67
C SER A 177 21.77 -7.53 4.35
N LEU A 178 20.54 -7.10 4.01
CA LEU A 178 19.30 -7.54 4.62
C LEU A 178 18.42 -8.32 3.64
N PRO A 179 17.62 -9.30 4.12
CA PRO A 179 16.67 -10.06 3.29
C PRO A 179 15.39 -9.25 3.03
N VAL A 180 15.52 -8.06 2.48
CA VAL A 180 14.44 -7.13 2.22
C VAL A 180 14.22 -6.91 0.72
N ILE A 181 13.04 -6.43 0.37
CA ILE A 181 12.74 -5.98 -0.98
C ILE A 181 12.52 -4.47 -0.95
N VAL A 182 13.48 -3.71 -1.47
CA VAL A 182 13.34 -2.26 -1.62
C VAL A 182 12.53 -1.98 -2.88
N ARG A 183 11.41 -1.27 -2.74
CA ARG A 183 10.52 -0.94 -3.87
C ARG A 183 10.43 0.56 -4.06
N PHE A 184 10.94 1.01 -5.17
CA PHE A 184 10.84 2.38 -5.63
C PHE A 184 9.51 2.58 -6.36
N ILE A 185 8.75 3.57 -5.95
CA ILE A 185 7.38 3.81 -6.43
C ILE A 185 7.35 5.20 -7.07
N GLU A 186 6.93 5.28 -8.32
CA GLU A 186 6.72 6.57 -8.96
C GLU A 186 5.70 7.42 -8.19
N LEU A 187 6.02 8.70 -8.01
CA LEU A 187 5.10 9.67 -7.44
C LEU A 187 3.82 9.71 -8.28
N MET A 188 2.68 9.63 -7.65
CA MET A 188 1.38 9.60 -8.31
C MET A 188 0.64 10.92 -8.11
N PRO A 189 -0.15 11.38 -9.11
CA PRO A 189 -0.96 12.58 -8.97
C PRO A 189 -2.10 12.33 -7.98
N VAL A 190 -2.10 13.06 -6.88
CA VAL A 190 -3.15 13.04 -5.85
C VAL A 190 -3.90 14.35 -5.91
N LYS A 191 -5.24 14.31 -5.88
CA LYS A 191 -6.10 15.49 -5.91
C LYS A 191 -5.71 16.52 -4.86
N GLY A 192 -5.57 17.77 -5.29
CA GLY A 192 -5.17 18.88 -4.43
C GLY A 192 -3.69 18.92 -4.07
N ASN A 193 -2.88 17.98 -4.54
CA ASN A 193 -1.44 17.96 -4.34
C ASN A 193 -0.69 18.25 -5.65
N LYS A 194 -0.17 19.47 -5.78
CA LYS A 194 0.50 19.96 -7.01
C LYS A 194 1.97 19.53 -7.14
N ILE A 195 2.54 18.90 -6.12
CA ILE A 195 3.98 18.58 -6.09
C ILE A 195 4.39 17.54 -7.15
N TRP A 196 3.44 16.77 -7.64
CA TRP A 196 3.72 15.70 -8.58
C TRP A 196 4.39 16.21 -9.87
N LYS A 197 4.02 17.39 -10.37
CA LYS A 197 4.63 17.99 -11.57
C LYS A 197 6.09 18.41 -11.34
N GLU A 198 6.41 18.84 -10.14
CA GLU A 198 7.73 19.36 -9.79
C GLU A 198 8.70 18.25 -9.39
N TYR A 199 8.20 17.23 -8.67
CA TYR A 199 9.06 16.22 -8.05
C TYR A 199 8.92 14.82 -8.68
N PHE A 200 8.29 14.71 -9.83
CA PHE A 200 8.18 13.41 -10.51
C PHE A 200 9.56 12.94 -10.98
N LEU A 201 9.92 11.72 -10.57
CA LEU A 201 11.09 10.98 -11.03
C LEU A 201 10.62 9.65 -11.59
N SER A 202 10.90 9.38 -12.87
CA SER A 202 10.48 8.13 -13.49
C SER A 202 11.32 6.95 -13.01
N PHE A 203 10.76 5.74 -13.09
CA PHE A 203 11.51 4.52 -12.75
C PHE A 203 12.76 4.34 -13.63
N LYS A 204 12.72 4.79 -14.88
CA LYS A 204 13.87 4.71 -15.80
C LYS A 204 15.03 5.57 -15.32
N GLU A 205 14.76 6.83 -14.97
CA GLU A 205 15.77 7.73 -14.39
C GLU A 205 16.34 7.14 -13.09
N ALA A 206 15.48 6.64 -12.19
CA ALA A 206 15.91 6.02 -10.94
C ALA A 206 16.75 4.76 -11.17
N LEU A 207 16.38 3.91 -12.14
CA LEU A 207 17.16 2.73 -12.50
C LEU A 207 18.53 3.10 -13.07
N GLU A 208 18.63 4.14 -13.90
CA GLU A 208 19.90 4.64 -14.42
C GLU A 208 20.82 5.20 -13.31
N ILE A 209 20.24 5.89 -12.31
CA ILE A 209 21.02 6.33 -11.12
C ILE A 209 21.64 5.11 -10.42
N LEU A 210 20.85 4.06 -10.19
CA LEU A 210 21.36 2.85 -9.52
C LEU A 210 22.38 2.09 -10.36
N ARG A 211 22.24 2.04 -11.69
CA ARG A 211 23.16 1.37 -12.62
C ARG A 211 24.54 2.01 -12.68
N LYS A 212 24.65 3.30 -12.31
CA LYS A 212 25.97 3.96 -12.19
C LYS A 212 26.83 3.37 -11.07
N THR A 213 26.16 2.81 -10.03
CA THR A 213 26.85 2.26 -8.84
C THR A 213 26.83 0.74 -8.79
N TYR A 214 25.75 0.12 -9.25
CA TYR A 214 25.50 -1.31 -9.10
C TYR A 214 25.37 -2.02 -10.43
N LYS A 215 25.90 -3.24 -10.50
CA LYS A 215 25.54 -4.17 -11.58
C LYS A 215 24.18 -4.78 -11.24
N ILE A 216 23.19 -4.51 -12.08
CA ILE A 216 21.77 -4.85 -11.84
C ILE A 216 21.29 -5.79 -12.94
N THR A 217 20.70 -6.92 -12.53
CA THR A 217 20.08 -7.91 -13.43
C THR A 217 18.56 -7.93 -13.21
N GLU A 218 17.81 -7.94 -14.29
CA GLU A 218 16.35 -8.06 -14.25
C GLU A 218 15.92 -9.47 -13.86
N GLU A 219 14.89 -9.58 -13.00
CA GLU A 219 14.29 -10.88 -12.64
C GLU A 219 12.99 -11.10 -13.44
N PRO A 220 12.67 -12.37 -13.79
CA PRO A 220 11.40 -12.68 -14.47
C PRO A 220 10.19 -12.19 -13.68
N LYS A 221 9.23 -11.55 -14.36
CA LYS A 221 8.01 -11.05 -13.76
C LYS A 221 6.98 -12.16 -13.59
N THR A 222 6.40 -12.27 -12.39
CA THR A 222 5.32 -13.20 -12.10
C THR A 222 3.97 -12.53 -12.34
N TYR A 223 2.99 -13.27 -12.88
CA TYR A 223 1.64 -12.74 -13.09
C TYR A 223 1.02 -12.22 -11.79
N GLY A 224 0.41 -11.03 -11.84
CA GLY A 224 -0.17 -10.36 -10.66
C GLY A 224 0.80 -9.51 -9.84
N GLU A 225 2.10 -9.57 -10.12
CA GLU A 225 3.07 -8.65 -9.52
C GLU A 225 2.93 -7.24 -10.11
N VAL A 226 3.07 -6.23 -9.23
CA VAL A 226 2.96 -4.81 -9.60
C VAL A 226 4.32 -4.17 -9.83
N ALA A 227 5.38 -4.76 -9.28
CA ALA A 227 6.74 -4.26 -9.41
C ALA A 227 7.51 -5.12 -10.41
N ASP A 228 8.36 -4.48 -11.20
CA ASP A 228 9.42 -5.13 -11.95
C ASP A 228 10.61 -5.28 -11.02
N TYR A 229 11.07 -6.51 -10.80
CA TYR A 229 12.12 -6.82 -9.85
C TYR A 229 13.49 -6.96 -10.51
N TYR A 230 14.49 -6.55 -9.76
CA TYR A 230 15.89 -6.62 -10.16
C TYR A 230 16.74 -7.08 -8.98
N ARG A 231 17.85 -7.72 -9.30
CA ARG A 231 18.85 -8.13 -8.33
C ARG A 231 20.12 -7.30 -8.52
N ILE A 232 20.62 -6.76 -7.42
CA ILE A 232 21.98 -6.25 -7.34
C ILE A 232 22.87 -7.47 -7.08
N ASN A 233 24.01 -7.59 -7.76
CA ASN A 233 24.89 -8.75 -7.59
C ASN A 233 25.19 -9.03 -6.11
N ASP A 234 25.18 -10.32 -5.75
CA ASP A 234 25.47 -10.82 -4.40
C ASP A 234 24.57 -10.29 -3.28
N SER A 235 23.43 -9.66 -3.63
CA SER A 235 22.49 -9.15 -2.64
C SER A 235 21.69 -10.26 -1.96
N LYS A 236 21.45 -10.13 -0.64
CA LYS A 236 20.54 -10.99 0.13
C LYS A 236 19.07 -10.77 -0.22
N GLY A 237 18.74 -9.53 -0.54
CA GLY A 237 17.42 -9.10 -0.95
C GLY A 237 17.34 -8.77 -2.44
N LYS A 238 16.39 -7.91 -2.80
CA LYS A 238 16.25 -7.41 -4.16
C LYS A 238 15.66 -6.00 -4.18
N ILE A 239 15.73 -5.35 -5.32
CA ILE A 239 15.07 -4.09 -5.57
C ILE A 239 13.90 -4.29 -6.55
N GLY A 240 12.96 -3.37 -6.60
CA GLY A 240 11.86 -3.39 -7.55
C GLY A 240 11.35 -2.00 -7.85
N PHE A 241 10.71 -1.84 -8.99
CA PHE A 241 10.11 -0.57 -9.40
C PHE A 241 8.61 -0.75 -9.62
N ILE A 242 7.82 0.19 -9.10
CA ILE A 242 6.39 0.29 -9.34
C ILE A 242 6.15 1.53 -10.20
N SER A 243 6.14 1.31 -11.51
CA SER A 243 5.95 2.32 -12.54
C SER A 243 4.47 2.61 -12.78
N SER A 244 3.81 3.16 -11.74
CA SER A 244 2.36 3.38 -11.75
C SER A 244 1.88 4.46 -12.71
N VAL A 245 2.78 5.32 -13.17
CA VAL A 245 2.50 6.44 -14.08
C VAL A 245 3.09 6.19 -15.46
N SER A 246 4.36 5.81 -15.54
CA SER A 246 5.06 5.67 -16.83
C SER A 246 4.83 4.32 -17.52
N GLN A 247 4.49 3.26 -16.78
CA GLN A 247 4.15 1.94 -17.33
C GLN A 247 2.96 1.33 -16.58
N HIS A 248 2.00 0.80 -17.33
CA HIS A 248 0.79 0.23 -16.73
C HIS A 248 0.92 -1.29 -16.53
N PHE A 249 0.61 -1.76 -15.32
CA PHE A 249 0.50 -3.18 -14.97
C PHE A 249 -0.99 -3.61 -14.79
N CYS A 250 -1.91 -2.88 -15.44
CA CYS A 250 -3.36 -3.05 -15.26
C CYS A 250 -3.88 -4.39 -15.78
N TYR A 251 -3.22 -4.98 -16.78
CA TYR A 251 -3.61 -6.25 -17.40
C TYR A 251 -3.65 -7.44 -16.42
N SER A 252 -2.87 -7.39 -15.33
CA SER A 252 -2.83 -8.43 -14.31
C SER A 252 -3.38 -7.99 -12.94
N CYS A 253 -4.11 -6.86 -12.89
CA CYS A 253 -4.57 -6.27 -11.65
C CYS A 253 -5.74 -7.05 -11.02
N ASN A 254 -5.50 -7.75 -9.93
CA ASN A 254 -6.46 -8.57 -9.19
C ASN A 254 -7.04 -7.90 -7.93
N ARG A 255 -7.01 -6.56 -7.84
CA ARG A 255 -7.27 -5.83 -6.58
C ARG A 255 -8.59 -5.09 -6.58
N LEU A 256 -9.24 -5.06 -5.41
CA LEU A 256 -10.19 -4.04 -4.99
C LEU A 256 -9.66 -3.29 -3.77
N ARG A 257 -10.20 -2.11 -3.54
CA ARG A 257 -9.89 -1.28 -2.37
C ARG A 257 -11.15 -0.96 -1.60
N LEU A 258 -11.12 -1.10 -0.28
CA LEU A 258 -12.18 -0.67 0.61
C LEU A 258 -11.64 0.44 1.50
N SER A 259 -12.34 1.56 1.52
CA SER A 259 -12.02 2.68 2.42
C SER A 259 -12.56 2.44 3.83
N SER A 260 -12.02 3.16 4.80
CA SER A 260 -12.54 3.18 6.17
C SER A 260 -13.98 3.69 6.27
N SER A 261 -14.41 4.51 5.30
CA SER A 261 -15.75 5.07 5.20
C SER A 261 -16.77 4.17 4.48
N GLY A 262 -16.38 2.95 4.07
CA GLY A 262 -17.27 1.98 3.45
C GLY A 262 -17.43 2.09 1.94
N LYS A 263 -16.46 2.66 1.23
CA LYS A 263 -16.48 2.76 -0.23
C LYS A 263 -15.56 1.72 -0.87
N ILE A 264 -16.11 0.89 -1.76
CA ILE A 264 -15.29 -0.05 -2.57
C ILE A 264 -14.90 0.63 -3.87
N TYR A 265 -13.61 0.87 -4.04
CA TYR A 265 -13.03 1.41 -5.28
C TYR A 265 -12.49 0.26 -6.14
N PRO A 266 -12.88 0.20 -7.43
CA PRO A 266 -12.38 -0.82 -8.37
C PRO A 266 -10.92 -0.61 -8.75
N CYS A 267 -10.45 0.64 -8.72
CA CYS A 267 -9.08 1.05 -9.06
C CYS A 267 -8.66 2.23 -8.19
N LEU A 268 -7.34 2.38 -7.97
CA LEU A 268 -6.79 3.54 -7.26
C LEU A 268 -7.13 4.88 -7.96
N PHE A 269 -7.13 4.85 -9.28
CA PHE A 269 -7.38 6.02 -10.13
C PHE A 269 -8.85 6.18 -10.55
N SER A 270 -9.77 5.41 -9.96
CA SER A 270 -11.19 5.51 -10.31
C SER A 270 -11.92 6.45 -9.35
N PRO A 271 -12.64 7.46 -9.85
CA PRO A 271 -13.53 8.26 -9.03
C PRO A 271 -14.83 7.49 -8.66
N LYS A 272 -15.11 6.38 -9.38
CA LYS A 272 -16.30 5.56 -9.13
C LYS A 272 -16.08 4.63 -7.96
N TYR A 273 -17.09 4.47 -7.12
CA TYR A 273 -17.09 3.53 -6.00
C TYR A 273 -18.49 2.93 -5.78
N VAL A 274 -18.55 1.87 -4.98
CA VAL A 274 -19.80 1.30 -4.46
C VAL A 274 -19.79 1.48 -2.94
N ASP A 275 -20.83 2.09 -2.39
CA ASP A 275 -20.98 2.28 -0.94
C ASP A 275 -21.50 0.99 -0.29
N VAL A 276 -20.88 0.56 0.79
CA VAL A 276 -21.25 -0.66 1.53
C VAL A 276 -21.53 -0.40 3.01
N TRP A 277 -21.52 0.87 3.42
CA TRP A 277 -21.68 1.23 4.83
C TRP A 277 -22.93 0.62 5.45
N ASP A 278 -24.08 0.82 4.82
CA ASP A 278 -25.36 0.31 5.32
C ASP A 278 -25.45 -1.22 5.30
N ALA A 279 -24.92 -1.85 4.24
CA ALA A 279 -24.90 -3.31 4.14
C ALA A 279 -24.09 -3.92 5.29
N VAL A 280 -22.94 -3.32 5.63
CA VAL A 280 -22.09 -3.76 6.73
C VAL A 280 -22.77 -3.50 8.08
N LYS A 281 -23.28 -2.29 8.33
CA LYS A 281 -23.90 -1.93 9.62
C LYS A 281 -25.16 -2.74 9.91
N LYS A 282 -25.92 -3.10 8.88
CA LYS A 282 -27.12 -3.95 8.99
C LYS A 282 -26.81 -5.46 8.95
N ARG A 283 -25.52 -5.85 8.83
CA ARG A 283 -25.09 -7.26 8.66
C ARG A 283 -25.79 -7.95 7.50
N ASN A 284 -26.12 -7.21 6.43
CA ASN A 284 -26.77 -7.77 5.24
C ASN A 284 -25.69 -8.35 4.29
N GLN A 285 -25.45 -9.65 4.42
CA GLN A 285 -24.44 -10.34 3.63
C GLN A 285 -24.79 -10.36 2.14
N SER A 286 -26.06 -10.49 1.78
CA SER A 286 -26.49 -10.51 0.37
C SER A 286 -26.15 -9.19 -0.32
N ASP A 287 -26.48 -8.07 0.31
CA ASP A 287 -26.19 -6.73 -0.23
C ASP A 287 -24.70 -6.47 -0.30
N LEU A 288 -23.93 -6.92 0.69
CA LEU A 288 -22.48 -6.79 0.68
C LEU A 288 -21.84 -7.61 -0.44
N LEU A 289 -22.27 -8.86 -0.66
CA LEU A 289 -21.82 -9.70 -1.78
C LEU A 289 -22.12 -9.04 -3.13
N GLU A 290 -23.33 -8.51 -3.29
CA GLU A 290 -23.75 -7.83 -4.52
C GLU A 290 -22.94 -6.56 -4.76
N SER A 291 -22.61 -5.83 -3.71
CA SER A 291 -21.77 -4.63 -3.79
C SER A 291 -20.35 -4.94 -4.28
N PHE A 292 -19.77 -6.07 -3.83
CA PHE A 292 -18.48 -6.54 -4.35
C PHE A 292 -18.55 -6.92 -5.82
N ARG A 293 -19.64 -7.58 -6.28
CA ARG A 293 -19.87 -7.89 -7.71
C ARG A 293 -19.94 -6.60 -8.54
N LYS A 294 -20.76 -5.64 -8.13
CA LYS A 294 -20.87 -4.32 -8.80
C LYS A 294 -19.53 -3.59 -8.88
N ALA A 295 -18.74 -3.64 -7.82
CA ALA A 295 -17.41 -3.03 -7.83
C ALA A 295 -16.46 -3.70 -8.83
N VAL A 296 -16.60 -5.01 -9.07
CA VAL A 296 -15.85 -5.74 -10.09
C VAL A 296 -16.36 -5.42 -11.49
N GLU A 297 -17.67 -5.31 -11.70
CA GLU A 297 -18.27 -4.96 -13.00
C GLU A 297 -17.83 -3.57 -13.50
N ILE A 298 -17.74 -2.58 -12.60
CA ILE A 298 -17.30 -1.23 -12.95
C ILE A 298 -15.77 -1.09 -13.00
N LYS A 299 -15.00 -2.19 -12.82
CA LYS A 299 -13.55 -2.13 -12.83
C LYS A 299 -13.02 -1.85 -14.23
N PRO A 300 -12.22 -0.77 -14.41
CA PRO A 300 -11.72 -0.40 -15.74
C PRO A 300 -10.64 -1.39 -16.22
N GLN A 301 -10.48 -1.48 -17.54
CA GLN A 301 -9.37 -2.22 -18.15
C GLN A 301 -8.02 -1.70 -17.65
N GLY A 302 -7.86 -0.38 -17.63
CA GLY A 302 -6.70 0.33 -17.13
C GLY A 302 -7.10 1.76 -16.74
N HIS A 303 -6.20 2.50 -16.15
CA HIS A 303 -6.45 3.90 -15.78
C HIS A 303 -6.10 4.89 -16.91
N GLY A 304 -5.78 4.37 -18.11
CA GLY A 304 -5.38 5.19 -19.26
C GLY A 304 -3.96 5.75 -19.11
N THR A 305 -3.55 6.57 -20.08
CA THR A 305 -2.32 7.35 -19.97
C THR A 305 -2.62 8.56 -19.09
N ILE A 306 -1.98 8.67 -17.94
CA ILE A 306 -2.09 9.86 -17.09
C ILE A 306 -1.31 10.97 -17.80
N SER A 307 -2.02 12.00 -18.24
CA SER A 307 -1.38 13.20 -18.78
C SER A 307 -0.89 14.07 -17.60
N ILE A 308 0.29 14.69 -17.75
CA ILE A 308 0.84 15.64 -16.77
C ILE A 308 -0.11 16.83 -16.50
N SER A 309 -1.05 17.09 -17.42
CA SER A 309 -2.08 18.11 -17.26
C SER A 309 -3.24 17.71 -16.35
N ASP A 310 -3.39 16.41 -16.03
CA ASP A 310 -4.53 15.89 -15.29
C ASP A 310 -4.23 15.92 -13.78
N ASP A 311 -4.80 16.86 -13.07
CA ASP A 311 -4.56 17.10 -11.63
C ASP A 311 -5.47 16.29 -10.69
N GLU A 312 -6.34 15.36 -11.19
CA GLU A 312 -7.51 14.91 -10.41
C GLU A 312 -7.75 13.40 -10.32
N PHE A 313 -6.72 12.54 -10.29
CA PHE A 313 -6.94 11.10 -10.39
C PHE A 313 -7.12 10.33 -9.09
N ILE A 314 -6.48 10.75 -8.00
CA ILE A 314 -6.57 10.03 -6.72
C ILE A 314 -7.15 10.96 -5.67
N GLU A 315 -8.33 10.63 -5.15
CA GLU A 315 -9.02 11.52 -4.23
C GLU A 315 -8.25 11.73 -2.92
N ASN A 316 -8.05 10.68 -2.15
CA ASN A 316 -7.38 10.79 -0.86
C ASN A 316 -6.66 9.48 -0.53
N MET A 317 -5.33 9.49 -0.58
CA MET A 317 -4.51 8.31 -0.31
C MET A 317 -4.72 7.74 1.10
N ARG A 318 -5.03 8.57 2.09
CA ARG A 318 -5.27 8.11 3.46
C ARG A 318 -6.60 7.36 3.60
N GLU A 319 -7.61 7.79 2.85
CA GLU A 319 -8.94 7.16 2.89
C GLU A 319 -8.95 5.82 2.15
N ILE A 320 -8.35 5.76 0.95
CA ILE A 320 -8.40 4.58 0.08
C ILE A 320 -7.22 3.63 0.25
N GLY A 321 -6.28 3.97 1.09
CA GLY A 321 -5.11 3.17 1.42
C GLY A 321 -4.05 3.17 0.33
N GLY A 322 -3.07 4.00 0.50
CA GLY A 322 -1.88 4.13 -0.36
C GLY A 322 -0.97 2.90 -0.35
#